data_28dcde9480c2611ffb639632a3c850d0
#
_entry.id   28dcde9480c2611ffb639632a3c850d0
#
_cell.length_a   1.000
_cell.length_b   1.000
_cell.length_c   1.000
_cell.angle_alpha   90.00
_cell.angle_beta   90.00
_cell.angle_gamma   90.00
#
_symmetry.space_group_name_H-M   'P 1'
#
loop_
_entity.id
_entity.type
_entity.pdbx_description
1 polymer ?
#
loop_
_entity_poly.entity_id
_entity_poly.type
_entity_poly.pdbx_seq_one_letter_code
_entity_poly.pdbx_strand_id
1 'polypeptide(L)'
;MPSQTAPGRRSTARGSGSRRSARRGRTDTGGSPAPDRAPDRDRAARRARSGGADGPVPVRVHPRPGLLGGRLRLQQLVLIEVAAALVAVGWTISRPVAAGFGAVSLVLLVLAVVPLRGRTIPEALRVRAALKARRKRARTHLPPPGTDPALAPALELEPALRTCTHATEADFGGRPVRRETGMVGDGTFLSAVLLVQAKDLPLRPARTARPLPLDVLCSALRVDDITLESVQLVQHTQPAPAPHLPEQSLAARAYRELADGTATPALRLTWVALKLDPERAATAVRARGGGEPGARKALQRVTDQLAGRLNSAGFNVTVLDERELIAALAISSCVNPLATAGRQGSGGGSGSGRRTQETNRFWRVDDRWHSTYWISRWPQLGRPGGAPGRIAVPDLVNLVTGAPALASTFSLTAGHGTGGSVALSGHVRVTGRSESEAVALGRQVEARAQSTGLGLARLDLEQAPGVLATLPLGGAS
;
A
#
# COMPACT_ATOMS: atom_id res chain seq x y z
N MET A 1 -13.74 -57.31 25.36
CA MET A 1 -13.84 -58.75 25.06
C MET A 1 -14.81 -58.99 23.92
N PRO A 2 -14.58 -59.99 23.09
CA PRO A 2 -13.58 -60.11 22.02
C PRO A 2 -14.32 -60.26 20.66
N SER A 3 -13.83 -60.33 19.49
CA SER A 3 -12.91 -61.21 18.80
C SER A 3 -12.78 -60.75 17.34
N GLN A 4 -11.63 -60.64 16.76
CA GLN A 4 -10.96 -61.55 15.83
C GLN A 4 -11.80 -61.88 14.60
N THR A 5 -11.30 -61.68 13.35
CA THR A 5 -10.34 -62.52 12.68
C THR A 5 -10.03 -61.95 11.27
N ALA A 6 -8.78 -61.89 10.87
CA ALA A 6 -8.28 -62.00 9.49
C ALA A 6 -8.11 -63.52 9.17
N PRO A 7 -7.58 -64.02 8.01
CA PRO A 7 -6.82 -63.49 6.89
C PRO A 7 -7.11 -64.19 5.51
N GLY A 8 -6.32 -63.92 4.47
CA GLY A 8 -6.10 -64.88 3.37
C GLY A 8 -5.76 -64.23 2.02
N ARG A 9 -4.52 -64.24 1.64
CA ARG A 9 -3.66 -65.03 0.71
C ARG A 9 -3.86 -64.74 -0.79
N ARG A 10 -2.82 -64.18 -1.40
CA ARG A 10 -1.82 -64.73 -2.34
C ARG A 10 -2.31 -65.22 -3.72
N SER A 11 -1.69 -64.72 -4.81
CA SER A 11 -0.76 -65.44 -5.76
C SER A 11 -0.52 -64.53 -6.97
N THR A 12 0.66 -64.12 -7.34
CA THR A 12 1.78 -64.73 -8.13
C THR A 12 1.41 -65.15 -9.58
N ALA A 13 2.12 -64.53 -10.54
CA ALA A 13 2.91 -65.13 -11.67
C ALA A 13 3.13 -64.06 -12.75
N ARG A 14 4.34 -63.63 -13.09
CA ARG A 14 5.47 -64.21 -13.87
C ARG A 14 5.17 -64.39 -15.36
N GLY A 15 6.08 -63.88 -16.19
CA GLY A 15 6.39 -64.27 -17.58
C GLY A 15 6.79 -63.02 -18.40
N SER A 16 8.01 -62.64 -18.61
CA SER A 16 9.22 -63.21 -19.28
C SER A 16 9.16 -63.12 -20.80
N GLY A 17 10.18 -62.57 -21.40
CA GLY A 17 10.79 -62.94 -22.70
C GLY A 17 10.67 -61.85 -23.78
N SER A 18 11.63 -61.33 -24.34
CA SER A 18 12.97 -61.55 -24.78
C SER A 18 13.12 -61.13 -26.24
N ARG A 19 14.13 -60.37 -26.53
CA ARG A 19 15.16 -60.47 -27.58
C ARG A 19 14.91 -59.99 -29.02
N ARG A 20 15.84 -59.13 -29.43
CA ARG A 20 16.75 -59.14 -30.61
C ARG A 20 16.11 -58.78 -31.96
N SER A 21 16.78 -58.17 -32.93
CA SER A 21 18.15 -57.78 -33.25
C SER A 21 18.17 -56.96 -34.54
N ALA A 22 19.06 -56.05 -34.66
CA ALA A 22 20.04 -55.75 -35.67
C ALA A 22 19.72 -55.93 -37.16
N ARG A 23 20.00 -54.89 -37.97
CA ARG A 23 21.02 -54.84 -39.05
C ARG A 23 20.82 -53.64 -39.95
N ARG A 24 21.84 -52.85 -40.01
CA ARG A 24 22.73 -52.44 -41.14
C ARG A 24 22.07 -52.30 -42.52
N GLY A 25 22.29 -51.16 -43.13
CA GLY A 25 22.27 -50.95 -44.59
C GLY A 25 22.71 -49.51 -44.90
N ARG A 26 23.93 -49.45 -45.38
CA ARG A 26 24.70 -48.31 -45.88
C ARG A 26 24.41 -48.19 -47.37
N THR A 27 24.29 -46.98 -47.95
CA THR A 27 24.98 -46.53 -49.17
C THR A 27 24.52 -45.10 -49.56
N ASP A 28 25.48 -44.35 -49.74
CA ASP A 28 25.95 -43.24 -50.54
C ASP A 28 25.04 -42.66 -51.64
N THR A 29 25.26 -41.40 -51.78
CA THR A 29 25.53 -40.49 -52.92
C THR A 29 24.47 -39.47 -53.25
N GLY A 30 24.96 -38.20 -53.26
CA GLY A 30 24.64 -37.28 -54.35
C GLY A 30 23.94 -35.98 -54.03
N GLY A 31 24.68 -34.89 -54.08
CA GLY A 31 24.16 -33.67 -54.68
C GLY A 31 23.59 -32.60 -53.79
N SER A 32 24.40 -31.63 -53.42
CA SER A 32 23.97 -30.25 -53.10
C SER A 32 23.16 -29.61 -54.24
N PRO A 33 22.20 -28.78 -53.97
CA PRO A 33 22.49 -27.35 -53.87
C PRO A 33 21.80 -26.61 -52.71
N ALA A 34 22.41 -25.52 -52.34
CA ALA A 34 21.95 -24.60 -51.31
C ALA A 34 20.57 -23.99 -51.66
N PRO A 35 19.69 -23.83 -50.66
CA PRO A 35 18.58 -22.90 -50.79
C PRO A 35 18.82 -21.62 -49.99
N ASP A 36 18.46 -20.58 -50.64
CA ASP A 36 18.27 -19.20 -50.27
C ASP A 36 18.03 -18.90 -48.79
N ARG A 37 18.70 -17.85 -48.38
CA ARG A 37 18.42 -17.14 -47.15
C ARG A 37 17.05 -16.46 -47.25
N ALA A 38 16.02 -17.05 -46.68
CA ALA A 38 14.79 -16.35 -46.35
C ALA A 38 15.00 -15.55 -45.07
N PRO A 39 14.44 -14.32 -44.99
CA PRO A 39 14.83 -13.35 -43.98
C PRO A 39 14.26 -13.67 -42.60
N ASP A 40 15.06 -13.36 -41.62
CA ASP A 40 14.98 -13.42 -40.15
C ASP A 40 13.71 -12.85 -39.46
N ARG A 41 12.55 -12.87 -40.15
CA ARG A 41 11.27 -12.37 -39.59
C ARG A 41 10.65 -13.34 -38.56
N ASP A 42 10.89 -14.62 -38.69
CA ASP A 42 10.36 -15.61 -37.74
C ASP A 42 11.13 -15.69 -36.42
N ARG A 43 12.41 -15.32 -36.40
CA ARG A 43 13.19 -15.19 -35.18
C ARG A 43 12.83 -13.94 -34.38
N ALA A 44 12.49 -12.85 -35.05
CA ALA A 44 12.00 -11.63 -34.40
C ALA A 44 10.59 -11.85 -33.81
N ALA A 45 9.71 -12.58 -34.51
CA ALA A 45 8.37 -12.92 -34.03
C ALA A 45 8.41 -13.95 -32.87
N ARG A 46 9.36 -14.88 -32.84
CA ARG A 46 9.57 -15.80 -31.72
C ARG A 46 10.19 -15.09 -30.51
N ARG A 47 11.13 -14.14 -30.69
CA ARG A 47 11.63 -13.29 -29.60
C ARG A 47 10.56 -12.35 -29.02
N ALA A 48 9.62 -11.87 -29.84
CA ALA A 48 8.51 -11.05 -29.37
C ALA A 48 7.45 -11.88 -28.59
N ARG A 49 7.36 -13.20 -28.84
CA ARG A 49 6.43 -14.11 -28.11
C ARG A 49 7.05 -14.78 -26.89
N SER A 50 8.37 -14.81 -26.75
CA SER A 50 9.07 -15.31 -25.55
C SER A 50 9.45 -14.19 -24.55
N GLY A 51 9.05 -12.96 -24.79
CA GLY A 51 9.09 -11.83 -23.84
C GLY A 51 7.97 -11.89 -22.81
N GLY A 52 7.57 -13.08 -22.33
CA GLY A 52 6.74 -13.28 -21.15
C GLY A 52 7.56 -12.92 -19.92
N ALA A 53 7.23 -11.84 -19.38
CA ALA A 53 7.18 -11.27 -18.03
C ALA A 53 7.90 -11.98 -16.86
N ASP A 54 9.15 -12.44 -17.01
CA ASP A 54 9.95 -12.98 -15.89
C ASP A 54 11.26 -12.20 -15.62
N GLY A 55 11.42 -11.02 -16.20
CA GLY A 55 12.50 -10.13 -15.82
C GLY A 55 12.13 -9.33 -14.57
N PRO A 56 13.09 -8.99 -13.69
CA PRO A 56 12.82 -8.16 -12.52
C PRO A 56 12.20 -6.82 -12.97
N VAL A 57 10.96 -6.57 -12.52
CA VAL A 57 10.24 -5.33 -12.84
C VAL A 57 11.06 -4.16 -12.31
N PRO A 58 11.46 -3.19 -13.14
CA PRO A 58 12.25 -2.06 -12.68
C PRO A 58 11.41 -1.21 -11.70
N VAL A 59 11.79 -1.25 -10.43
CA VAL A 59 11.15 -0.47 -9.37
C VAL A 59 11.77 0.91 -9.34
N ARG A 60 10.95 1.95 -9.46
CA ARG A 60 11.36 3.35 -9.26
C ARG A 60 10.67 3.91 -8.03
N VAL A 61 11.48 4.42 -7.11
CA VAL A 61 10.96 5.23 -6.00
C VAL A 61 10.48 6.57 -6.57
N HIS A 62 9.25 6.94 -6.25
CA HIS A 62 8.67 8.20 -6.72
C HIS A 62 9.34 9.36 -5.98
N PRO A 63 10.24 10.14 -6.61
CA PRO A 63 10.60 11.43 -6.07
C PRO A 63 9.39 12.36 -6.21
N ARG A 64 9.27 13.35 -5.32
CA ARG A 64 8.27 14.42 -5.52
C ARG A 64 8.38 14.96 -6.94
N PRO A 65 7.26 15.15 -7.67
CA PRO A 65 7.31 15.61 -9.04
C PRO A 65 8.01 16.98 -9.12
N GLY A 66 9.08 17.06 -9.91
CA GLY A 66 9.82 18.27 -10.18
C GLY A 66 10.44 18.21 -11.54
N LEU A 67 10.50 19.35 -12.25
CA LEU A 67 11.23 19.50 -13.49
C LEU A 67 12.75 19.39 -13.21
N LEU A 68 13.55 18.90 -14.16
CA LEU A 68 15.01 18.77 -14.04
C LEU A 68 15.46 17.92 -12.82
N GLY A 69 14.95 16.70 -12.71
CA GLY A 69 15.39 15.75 -11.68
C GLY A 69 14.93 16.11 -10.27
N GLY A 70 13.80 16.82 -10.14
CA GLY A 70 13.21 17.16 -8.84
C GLY A 70 13.73 18.44 -8.19
N ARG A 71 14.67 19.15 -8.82
CA ARG A 71 15.26 20.38 -8.26
C ARG A 71 14.45 21.63 -8.56
N LEU A 72 13.82 21.74 -9.74
CA LEU A 72 12.99 22.88 -10.14
C LEU A 72 11.57 22.41 -10.50
N ARG A 73 10.56 23.14 -10.04
CA ARG A 73 9.15 22.89 -10.34
C ARG A 73 8.69 23.88 -11.40
N LEU A 74 7.74 23.48 -12.24
CA LEU A 74 7.15 24.33 -13.27
C LEU A 74 6.74 25.71 -12.72
N GLN A 75 6.21 25.75 -11.50
CA GLN A 75 5.79 27.00 -10.84
C GLN A 75 6.97 27.92 -10.49
N GLN A 76 8.13 27.36 -10.11
CA GLN A 76 9.35 28.17 -9.89
C GLN A 76 9.84 28.77 -11.19
N LEU A 77 9.79 27.99 -12.28
CA LEU A 77 10.19 28.43 -13.59
C LEU A 77 9.30 29.56 -14.07
N VAL A 78 7.98 29.46 -13.93
CA VAL A 78 7.03 30.53 -14.29
C VAL A 78 7.28 31.80 -13.46
N LEU A 79 7.53 31.68 -12.14
CA LEU A 79 7.84 32.85 -11.30
C LEU A 79 9.16 33.52 -11.69
N ILE A 80 10.18 32.74 -12.07
CA ILE A 80 11.47 33.27 -12.55
C ILE A 80 11.27 33.96 -13.91
N GLU A 81 10.48 33.38 -14.80
CA GLU A 81 10.18 33.95 -16.11
C GLU A 81 9.42 35.28 -15.98
N VAL A 82 8.38 35.33 -15.12
CA VAL A 82 7.65 36.56 -14.82
C VAL A 82 8.55 37.61 -14.20
N ALA A 83 9.45 37.23 -13.28
CA ALA A 83 10.41 38.15 -12.69
C ALA A 83 11.37 38.72 -13.75
N ALA A 84 11.87 37.90 -14.67
CA ALA A 84 12.73 38.35 -15.76
C ALA A 84 11.98 39.28 -16.73
N ALA A 85 10.74 38.95 -17.08
CA ALA A 85 9.92 39.78 -17.96
C ALA A 85 9.63 41.18 -17.33
N LEU A 86 9.35 41.24 -16.03
CA LEU A 86 9.14 42.51 -15.32
C LEU A 86 10.38 43.41 -15.36
N VAL A 87 11.58 42.82 -15.15
CA VAL A 87 12.85 43.56 -15.26
C VAL A 87 13.03 44.10 -16.67
N ALA A 88 12.81 43.26 -17.70
CA ALA A 88 12.96 43.65 -19.08
C ALA A 88 12.01 44.77 -19.46
N VAL A 89 10.74 44.70 -19.09
CA VAL A 89 9.73 45.74 -19.34
C VAL A 89 10.07 47.03 -18.59
N GLY A 90 10.46 46.92 -17.33
CA GLY A 90 10.86 48.10 -16.53
C GLY A 90 12.03 48.87 -17.14
N TRP A 91 12.99 48.14 -17.72
CA TRP A 91 14.18 48.75 -18.37
C TRP A 91 13.82 49.56 -19.60
N THR A 92 12.74 49.19 -20.32
CA THR A 92 12.31 49.91 -21.56
C THR A 92 11.52 51.20 -21.27
N ILE A 93 10.96 51.37 -20.04
CA ILE A 93 10.10 52.49 -19.74
C ILE A 93 10.88 53.67 -19.13
N SER A 94 11.50 53.51 -17.98
CA SER A 94 12.34 54.55 -17.33
C SER A 94 13.13 53.96 -16.16
N ARG A 95 14.21 54.64 -15.73
CA ARG A 95 15.05 54.20 -14.59
C ARG A 95 14.27 54.04 -13.28
N PRO A 96 13.38 54.99 -12.84
CA PRO A 96 12.63 54.82 -11.60
C PRO A 96 11.61 53.65 -11.68
N VAL A 97 11.00 53.41 -12.85
CA VAL A 97 10.09 52.28 -13.05
C VAL A 97 10.84 50.98 -13.06
N ALA A 98 12.05 50.92 -13.63
CA ALA A 98 12.92 49.78 -13.60
C ALA A 98 13.32 49.39 -12.14
N ALA A 99 13.58 50.39 -11.28
CA ALA A 99 13.88 50.12 -9.88
C ALA A 99 12.66 49.53 -9.13
N GLY A 100 11.44 50.01 -9.38
CA GLY A 100 10.21 49.45 -8.84
C GLY A 100 9.94 48.02 -9.28
N PHE A 101 10.05 47.75 -10.59
CA PHE A 101 9.89 46.39 -11.14
C PHE A 101 11.02 45.47 -10.70
N GLY A 102 12.26 45.97 -10.55
CA GLY A 102 13.38 45.23 -9.97
C GLY A 102 13.12 44.76 -8.54
N ALA A 103 12.55 45.65 -7.68
CA ALA A 103 12.17 45.28 -6.33
C ALA A 103 11.09 44.16 -6.31
N VAL A 104 10.06 44.29 -7.16
CA VAL A 104 9.00 43.26 -7.30
C VAL A 104 9.61 41.95 -7.82
N SER A 105 10.50 42.01 -8.82
CA SER A 105 11.18 40.83 -9.38
C SER A 105 12.05 40.14 -8.35
N LEU A 106 12.74 40.88 -7.49
CA LEU A 106 13.53 40.34 -6.39
C LEU A 106 12.63 39.58 -5.39
N VAL A 107 11.48 40.15 -5.06
CA VAL A 107 10.50 39.46 -4.18
C VAL A 107 10.01 38.16 -4.85
N LEU A 108 9.65 38.19 -6.15
CA LEU A 108 9.21 37.00 -6.87
C LEU A 108 10.32 35.93 -6.92
N LEU A 109 11.57 36.34 -7.10
CA LEU A 109 12.72 35.42 -7.14
C LEU A 109 12.97 34.80 -5.75
N VAL A 110 12.86 35.58 -4.68
CA VAL A 110 12.94 35.07 -3.29
C VAL A 110 11.81 34.08 -3.04
N LEU A 111 10.58 34.41 -3.47
CA LEU A 111 9.42 33.51 -3.35
C LEU A 111 9.59 32.20 -4.14
N ALA A 112 10.30 32.26 -5.29
CA ALA A 112 10.55 31.10 -6.13
C ALA A 112 11.66 30.19 -5.59
N VAL A 113 12.73 30.78 -5.01
CA VAL A 113 13.99 30.05 -4.71
C VAL A 113 14.09 29.68 -3.24
N VAL A 114 13.60 30.51 -2.30
CA VAL A 114 13.78 30.26 -0.87
C VAL A 114 12.86 29.16 -0.36
N PRO A 115 13.42 28.02 0.10
CA PRO A 115 12.59 26.95 0.66
C PRO A 115 12.26 27.27 2.14
N LEU A 116 11.00 27.42 2.46
CA LEU A 116 10.51 27.45 3.84
C LEU A 116 10.24 26.03 4.34
N ARG A 117 11.09 25.53 5.25
CA ARG A 117 10.99 24.18 5.83
C ARG A 117 10.96 23.06 4.78
N GLY A 118 11.79 23.18 3.73
CA GLY A 118 11.90 22.18 2.67
C GLY A 118 10.79 22.22 1.61
N ARG A 119 9.93 23.27 1.62
CA ARG A 119 8.87 23.51 0.62
C ARG A 119 9.02 24.91 0.05
N THR A 120 8.63 25.11 -1.21
CA THR A 120 8.55 26.45 -1.79
C THR A 120 7.39 27.23 -1.16
N ILE A 121 7.50 28.56 -1.12
CA ILE A 121 6.46 29.41 -0.53
C ILE A 121 5.09 29.19 -1.18
N PRO A 122 4.93 29.11 -2.51
CA PRO A 122 3.64 28.83 -3.14
C PRO A 122 3.06 27.45 -2.72
N GLU A 123 3.91 26.44 -2.56
CA GLU A 123 3.49 25.13 -2.07
C GLU A 123 3.01 25.20 -0.62
N ALA A 124 3.75 25.91 0.24
CA ALA A 124 3.37 26.08 1.63
C ALA A 124 2.02 26.81 1.77
N LEU A 125 1.75 27.81 0.93
CA LEU A 125 0.46 28.50 0.88
C LEU A 125 -0.67 27.61 0.39
N ARG A 126 -0.46 26.81 -0.65
CA ARG A 126 -1.45 25.82 -1.14
C ARG A 126 -1.80 24.79 -0.09
N VAL A 127 -0.81 24.23 0.58
CA VAL A 127 -1.02 23.24 1.64
C VAL A 127 -1.78 23.85 2.82
N ARG A 128 -1.46 25.10 3.20
CA ARG A 128 -2.22 25.83 4.23
C ARG A 128 -3.66 26.11 3.81
N ALA A 129 -3.88 26.51 2.55
CA ALA A 129 -5.22 26.72 2.00
C ALA A 129 -6.00 25.40 1.96
N ALA A 130 -5.38 24.31 1.55
CA ALA A 130 -5.97 22.98 1.55
C ALA A 130 -6.36 22.53 2.97
N LEU A 131 -5.49 22.72 3.97
CA LEU A 131 -5.83 22.45 5.37
C LEU A 131 -7.02 23.29 5.84
N LYS A 132 -7.05 24.60 5.52
CA LYS A 132 -8.18 25.47 5.86
C LYS A 132 -9.47 24.99 5.20
N ALA A 133 -9.41 24.56 3.94
CA ALA A 133 -10.56 24.02 3.23
C ALA A 133 -11.04 22.69 3.84
N ARG A 134 -10.13 21.77 4.21
CA ARG A 134 -10.48 20.52 4.92
C ARG A 134 -11.12 20.83 6.28
N ARG A 135 -10.56 21.72 7.07
CA ARG A 135 -11.14 22.14 8.36
C ARG A 135 -12.52 22.80 8.20
N LYS A 136 -12.74 23.58 7.15
CA LYS A 136 -14.06 24.15 6.85
C LYS A 136 -15.05 23.03 6.50
N ARG A 137 -14.69 22.12 5.58
CA ARG A 137 -15.51 20.95 5.25
C ARG A 137 -15.83 20.10 6.49
N ALA A 138 -14.83 19.88 7.34
CA ALA A 138 -14.97 19.13 8.57
C ALA A 138 -16.01 19.69 9.54
N ARG A 139 -16.27 21.01 9.53
CA ARG A 139 -17.28 21.64 10.38
C ARG A 139 -18.70 21.47 9.84
N THR A 140 -18.84 21.28 8.54
CA THR A 140 -20.15 21.23 7.86
C THR A 140 -20.62 19.80 7.53
N HIS A 141 -19.69 18.85 7.42
CA HIS A 141 -20.01 17.47 7.05
C HIS A 141 -19.83 16.56 8.26
N LEU A 142 -20.94 15.99 8.70
CA LEU A 142 -20.99 14.91 9.67
C LEU A 142 -21.37 13.62 8.93
N PRO A 143 -20.94 12.45 9.41
CA PRO A 143 -21.42 11.18 8.88
C PRO A 143 -22.95 11.11 8.90
N PRO A 144 -23.58 10.47 7.89
CA PRO A 144 -25.04 10.31 7.88
C PRO A 144 -25.55 9.62 9.15
N PRO A 145 -26.77 9.92 9.59
CA PRO A 145 -27.41 9.16 10.68
C PRO A 145 -27.48 7.66 10.32
N GLY A 146 -27.27 6.78 11.30
CA GLY A 146 -27.24 5.35 11.09
C GLY A 146 -25.93 4.78 10.54
N THR A 147 -24.91 5.63 10.33
CA THR A 147 -23.56 5.15 9.97
C THR A 147 -22.99 4.29 11.09
N ASP A 148 -22.36 3.15 10.72
CA ASP A 148 -21.61 2.34 11.67
C ASP A 148 -20.57 3.20 12.41
N PRO A 149 -20.61 3.25 13.75
CA PRO A 149 -19.65 4.04 14.52
C PRO A 149 -18.19 3.68 14.27
N ALA A 150 -17.90 2.45 13.81
CA ALA A 150 -16.55 2.03 13.45
C ALA A 150 -16.08 2.67 12.13
N LEU A 151 -17.00 2.90 11.18
CA LEU A 151 -16.70 3.51 9.88
C LEU A 151 -16.69 5.05 9.96
N ALA A 152 -17.38 5.65 10.93
CA ALA A 152 -17.54 7.10 11.04
C ALA A 152 -16.24 7.90 10.91
N PRO A 153 -15.12 7.55 11.57
CA PRO A 153 -13.85 8.28 11.43
C PRO A 153 -13.28 8.26 10.01
N ALA A 154 -13.45 7.18 9.24
CA ALA A 154 -13.03 7.11 7.85
C ALA A 154 -13.89 8.02 6.97
N LEU A 155 -15.21 8.08 7.19
CA LEU A 155 -16.13 8.99 6.50
C LEU A 155 -15.91 10.46 6.88
N GLU A 156 -15.44 10.71 8.09
CA GLU A 156 -15.06 12.07 8.49
C GLU A 156 -13.78 12.57 7.78
N LEU A 157 -12.90 11.65 7.38
CA LEU A 157 -11.73 11.95 6.55
C LEU A 157 -12.10 12.13 5.09
N GLU A 158 -12.88 11.18 4.56
CA GLU A 158 -13.35 11.18 3.16
C GLU A 158 -14.86 10.91 3.12
N PRO A 159 -15.68 11.95 3.06
CA PRO A 159 -17.16 11.82 3.11
C PRO A 159 -17.77 11.11 1.89
N ALA A 160 -17.02 11.02 0.80
CA ALA A 160 -17.49 10.35 -0.40
C ALA A 160 -17.40 8.81 -0.32
N LEU A 161 -16.63 8.26 0.64
CA LEU A 161 -16.48 6.81 0.79
C LEU A 161 -17.83 6.14 1.03
N ARG A 162 -17.99 5.00 0.36
CA ARG A 162 -19.14 4.09 0.52
C ARG A 162 -18.60 2.68 0.54
N THR A 163 -19.18 1.84 1.37
CA THR A 163 -18.93 0.39 1.38
C THR A 163 -20.03 -0.33 0.64
N CYS A 164 -19.69 -1.45 0.05
CA CYS A 164 -20.65 -2.33 -0.62
C CYS A 164 -20.17 -3.78 -0.58
N THR A 165 -21.12 -4.70 -0.65
CA THR A 165 -20.86 -6.13 -0.76
C THR A 165 -20.98 -6.57 -2.21
N HIS A 166 -20.04 -7.37 -2.70
CA HIS A 166 -20.15 -8.10 -3.95
C HIS A 166 -20.26 -9.60 -3.64
N ALA A 167 -21.45 -10.18 -3.92
CA ALA A 167 -21.68 -11.59 -3.73
C ALA A 167 -21.43 -12.35 -5.04
N THR A 168 -20.68 -13.43 -4.96
CA THR A 168 -20.47 -14.38 -6.06
C THR A 168 -20.84 -15.78 -5.60
N GLU A 169 -21.47 -16.52 -6.48
CA GLU A 169 -21.73 -17.94 -6.27
C GLU A 169 -20.60 -18.74 -6.92
N ALA A 170 -19.90 -19.53 -6.14
CA ALA A 170 -18.87 -20.44 -6.61
C ALA A 170 -19.33 -21.87 -6.33
N ASP A 171 -19.21 -22.73 -7.33
CA ASP A 171 -19.49 -24.15 -7.15
C ASP A 171 -18.23 -24.86 -6.62
N PHE A 172 -18.28 -25.33 -5.38
CA PHE A 172 -17.26 -26.16 -4.77
C PHE A 172 -17.79 -27.58 -4.59
N GLY A 173 -17.43 -28.46 -5.52
CA GLY A 173 -17.78 -29.88 -5.44
C GLY A 173 -19.27 -30.16 -5.52
N GLY A 174 -20.03 -29.41 -6.34
CA GLY A 174 -21.46 -29.56 -6.53
C GLY A 174 -22.33 -28.87 -5.46
N ARG A 175 -21.71 -28.02 -4.62
CA ARG A 175 -22.44 -27.18 -3.67
C ARG A 175 -22.21 -25.71 -3.98
N PRO A 176 -23.25 -24.92 -4.23
CA PRO A 176 -23.11 -23.48 -4.39
C PRO A 176 -22.67 -22.87 -3.05
N VAL A 177 -21.47 -22.31 -3.02
CA VAL A 177 -20.95 -21.55 -1.89
C VAL A 177 -21.03 -20.08 -2.25
N ARG A 178 -21.85 -19.35 -1.51
CA ARG A 178 -21.93 -17.89 -1.63
C ARG A 178 -20.70 -17.28 -0.96
N ARG A 179 -19.90 -16.57 -1.74
CA ARG A 179 -18.74 -15.82 -1.27
C ARG A 179 -19.06 -14.34 -1.36
N GLU A 180 -18.86 -13.63 -0.27
CA GLU A 180 -19.05 -12.19 -0.18
C GLU A 180 -17.69 -11.50 -0.12
N THR A 181 -17.54 -10.42 -0.89
CA THR A 181 -16.35 -9.58 -0.90
C THR A 181 -16.76 -8.16 -0.57
N GLY A 182 -16.21 -7.62 0.52
CA GLY A 182 -16.37 -6.23 0.88
C GLY A 182 -15.54 -5.34 -0.02
N MET A 183 -16.16 -4.28 -0.51
CA MET A 183 -15.51 -3.29 -1.34
C MET A 183 -15.79 -1.89 -0.81
N VAL A 184 -14.84 -0.97 -0.98
CA VAL A 184 -14.95 0.44 -0.60
C VAL A 184 -14.53 1.32 -1.76
N GLY A 185 -15.25 2.41 -1.98
CA GLY A 185 -14.94 3.38 -3.02
C GLY A 185 -15.60 4.73 -2.77
N ASP A 186 -15.26 5.72 -3.58
CA ASP A 186 -15.81 7.09 -3.51
C ASP A 186 -16.56 7.50 -4.79
N GLY A 187 -16.76 6.55 -5.70
CA GLY A 187 -17.33 6.77 -7.03
C GLY A 187 -16.28 6.97 -8.13
N THR A 188 -15.04 7.32 -7.80
CA THR A 188 -13.92 7.42 -8.75
C THR A 188 -13.05 6.17 -8.73
N PHE A 189 -13.02 5.46 -7.63
CA PHE A 189 -12.30 4.19 -7.49
C PHE A 189 -13.11 3.16 -6.71
N LEU A 190 -12.69 1.92 -6.81
CA LEU A 190 -13.17 0.81 -6.02
C LEU A 190 -11.98 0.01 -5.48
N SER A 191 -12.01 -0.32 -4.18
CA SER A 191 -10.95 -1.09 -3.53
C SER A 191 -11.50 -2.32 -2.84
N ALA A 192 -10.76 -3.44 -2.90
CA ALA A 192 -10.96 -4.65 -2.13
C ALA A 192 -9.73 -4.93 -1.26
N VAL A 193 -9.94 -5.54 -0.10
CA VAL A 193 -8.88 -5.75 0.88
C VAL A 193 -8.75 -7.23 1.22
N LEU A 194 -7.48 -7.69 1.29
CA LEU A 194 -7.11 -9.02 1.73
C LEU A 194 -6.35 -8.92 3.05
N LEU A 195 -6.69 -9.76 4.00
CA LEU A 195 -5.87 -10.00 5.19
C LEU A 195 -4.86 -11.10 4.86
N VAL A 196 -3.58 -10.82 5.07
CA VAL A 196 -2.49 -11.75 4.78
C VAL A 196 -1.79 -12.13 6.07
N GLN A 197 -1.74 -13.44 6.34
CA GLN A 197 -1.13 -14.01 7.53
C GLN A 197 -0.09 -15.06 7.12
N ALA A 198 0.96 -15.20 7.92
CA ALA A 198 1.86 -16.33 7.74
C ALA A 198 1.12 -17.62 8.09
N LYS A 199 1.37 -18.72 7.35
CA LYS A 199 0.88 -20.04 7.76
C LYS A 199 1.51 -20.45 9.09
N ASP A 200 0.70 -21.02 9.95
CA ASP A 200 1.19 -21.61 11.20
C ASP A 200 2.10 -22.79 10.87
N LEU A 201 3.29 -22.74 11.43
CA LEU A 201 4.28 -23.83 11.33
C LEU A 201 4.58 -24.33 12.74
N PRO A 202 4.80 -25.66 12.89
CA PRO A 202 5.12 -26.25 14.19
C PRO A 202 6.34 -25.64 14.87
N LEU A 203 7.33 -25.24 14.06
CA LEU A 203 8.50 -24.49 14.51
C LEU A 203 8.44 -23.13 13.85
N ARG A 204 8.25 -22.07 14.63
CA ARG A 204 8.23 -20.70 14.12
C ARG A 204 9.61 -20.32 13.58
N PRO A 205 9.76 -20.17 12.26
CA PRO A 205 10.97 -19.58 11.73
C PRO A 205 11.07 -18.11 12.18
N ALA A 206 12.28 -17.55 12.14
CA ALA A 206 12.46 -16.12 12.37
C ALA A 206 11.49 -15.32 11.47
N ARG A 207 10.89 -14.26 12.01
CA ARG A 207 9.86 -13.46 11.28
C ARG A 207 10.32 -12.93 9.94
N THR A 208 11.63 -12.74 9.77
CA THR A 208 12.28 -12.29 8.53
C THR A 208 12.50 -13.43 7.53
N ALA A 209 12.31 -14.69 7.91
CA ALA A 209 12.60 -15.85 7.06
C ALA A 209 11.65 -15.98 5.87
N ARG A 210 10.43 -15.44 5.96
CA ARG A 210 9.45 -15.45 4.87
C ARG A 210 8.89 -14.03 4.65
N PRO A 211 9.63 -13.19 3.94
CA PRO A 211 9.12 -11.87 3.55
C PRO A 211 7.97 -12.02 2.57
N LEU A 212 7.02 -11.11 2.63
CA LEU A 212 5.96 -11.04 1.63
C LEU A 212 6.57 -10.74 0.24
N PRO A 213 6.26 -11.52 -0.79
CA PRO A 213 6.85 -11.36 -2.11
C PRO A 213 6.30 -10.11 -2.80
N LEU A 214 7.10 -9.04 -2.86
CA LEU A 214 6.70 -7.75 -3.46
C LEU A 214 6.51 -7.86 -4.98
N ASP A 215 7.21 -8.77 -5.65
CA ASP A 215 7.04 -9.09 -7.06
C ASP A 215 5.64 -9.62 -7.36
N VAL A 216 5.10 -10.50 -6.51
CA VAL A 216 3.73 -10.99 -6.61
C VAL A 216 2.73 -9.85 -6.44
N LEU A 217 2.96 -8.93 -5.48
CA LEU A 217 2.11 -7.75 -5.30
C LEU A 217 2.18 -6.79 -6.51
N CYS A 218 3.39 -6.51 -6.99
CA CYS A 218 3.56 -5.65 -8.16
C CYS A 218 2.95 -6.27 -9.44
N SER A 219 2.98 -7.60 -9.57
CA SER A 219 2.36 -8.28 -10.71
C SER A 219 0.83 -8.15 -10.73
N ALA A 220 0.20 -7.90 -9.58
CA ALA A 220 -1.23 -7.65 -9.49
C ALA A 220 -1.68 -6.30 -10.08
N LEU A 221 -0.75 -5.37 -10.35
CA LEU A 221 -1.05 -4.13 -11.06
C LEU A 221 -1.62 -4.38 -12.47
N ARG A 222 -1.28 -5.51 -13.08
CA ARG A 222 -1.83 -5.92 -14.37
C ARG A 222 -2.12 -7.41 -14.35
N VAL A 223 -3.38 -7.76 -14.46
CA VAL A 223 -3.89 -9.12 -14.47
C VAL A 223 -4.80 -9.29 -15.67
N ASP A 224 -4.45 -10.15 -16.61
CA ASP A 224 -5.17 -10.35 -17.86
C ASP A 224 -5.35 -9.00 -18.61
N ASP A 225 -6.60 -8.59 -18.85
CA ASP A 225 -7.00 -7.31 -19.43
C ASP A 225 -7.24 -6.21 -18.39
N ILE A 226 -7.12 -6.51 -17.09
CA ILE A 226 -7.42 -5.58 -16.00
C ILE A 226 -6.14 -4.87 -15.56
N THR A 227 -6.18 -3.54 -15.52
CA THR A 227 -5.11 -2.70 -14.99
C THR A 227 -5.62 -2.01 -13.73
N LEU A 228 -5.02 -2.31 -12.58
CA LEU A 228 -5.30 -1.62 -11.33
C LEU A 228 -4.65 -0.23 -11.32
N GLU A 229 -5.18 0.69 -10.55
CA GLU A 229 -4.53 1.97 -10.27
C GLU A 229 -3.31 1.76 -9.37
N SER A 230 -3.49 0.97 -8.30
CA SER A 230 -2.44 0.69 -7.33
C SER A 230 -2.69 -0.60 -6.55
N VAL A 231 -1.62 -1.09 -5.93
CA VAL A 231 -1.62 -2.17 -4.93
C VAL A 231 -0.92 -1.64 -3.70
N GLN A 232 -1.59 -1.69 -2.57
CA GLN A 232 -1.08 -1.16 -1.30
C GLN A 232 -0.88 -2.30 -0.31
N LEU A 233 0.29 -2.33 0.32
CA LEU A 233 0.57 -3.13 1.49
C LEU A 233 0.48 -2.25 2.73
N VAL A 234 -0.37 -2.61 3.69
CA VAL A 234 -0.48 -1.93 4.99
C VAL A 234 -0.12 -2.92 6.08
N GLN A 235 0.87 -2.58 6.87
CA GLN A 235 1.24 -3.34 8.05
C GLN A 235 0.98 -2.50 9.30
N HIS A 236 0.05 -2.96 10.13
CA HIS A 236 -0.33 -2.34 11.39
C HIS A 236 0.19 -3.18 12.55
N THR A 237 0.83 -2.52 13.51
CA THR A 237 1.41 -3.18 14.70
C THR A 237 0.91 -2.50 15.96
N GLN A 238 0.63 -3.31 16.98
CA GLN A 238 0.31 -2.82 18.30
C GLN A 238 1.23 -3.52 19.31
N PRO A 239 1.70 -2.83 20.36
CA PRO A 239 2.53 -3.45 21.39
C PRO A 239 1.75 -4.42 22.25
N ALA A 240 2.48 -5.30 22.95
CA ALA A 240 1.99 -6.01 24.12
C ALA A 240 2.61 -5.38 25.38
N PRO A 241 1.86 -5.28 26.47
CA PRO A 241 0.43 -5.54 26.62
C PRO A 241 -0.42 -4.50 25.88
N ALA A 242 -1.68 -4.86 25.62
CA ALA A 242 -2.62 -3.93 25.01
C ALA A 242 -2.71 -2.62 25.81
N PRO A 243 -2.68 -1.46 25.16
CA PRO A 243 -2.53 -0.15 25.83
C PRO A 243 -3.64 0.23 26.81
N HIS A 244 -4.80 -0.44 26.73
CA HIS A 244 -5.94 -0.22 27.63
C HIS A 244 -5.86 -1.05 28.92
N LEU A 245 -4.91 -2.00 29.02
CA LEU A 245 -4.72 -2.77 30.25
C LEU A 245 -4.03 -1.90 31.31
N PRO A 246 -4.52 -1.92 32.56
CA PRO A 246 -3.84 -1.25 33.65
C PRO A 246 -2.40 -1.76 33.80
N GLU A 247 -1.45 -0.85 33.96
CA GLU A 247 -0.02 -1.21 34.08
C GLU A 247 0.28 -2.18 35.22
N GLN A 248 -0.56 -2.18 36.24
CA GLN A 248 -0.45 -3.01 37.43
C GLN A 248 -1.08 -4.41 37.27
N SER A 249 -1.81 -4.64 36.14
CA SER A 249 -2.42 -5.94 35.91
C SER A 249 -1.35 -7.04 35.74
N LEU A 250 -1.67 -8.25 36.23
CA LEU A 250 -0.79 -9.41 36.11
C LEU A 250 -0.40 -9.67 34.65
N ALA A 251 -1.37 -9.52 33.72
CA ALA A 251 -1.14 -9.65 32.29
C ALA A 251 -0.12 -8.63 31.78
N ALA A 252 -0.22 -7.34 32.21
CA ALA A 252 0.71 -6.31 31.79
C ALA A 252 2.15 -6.56 32.30
N ARG A 253 2.29 -7.12 33.51
CA ARG A 253 3.59 -7.49 34.07
C ARG A 253 4.21 -8.68 33.32
N ALA A 254 3.46 -9.75 33.14
CA ALA A 254 3.92 -10.94 32.43
C ALA A 254 4.36 -10.62 30.97
N TYR A 255 3.60 -9.76 30.28
CA TYR A 255 3.98 -9.33 28.93
C TYR A 255 5.24 -8.45 28.91
N ARG A 256 5.49 -7.62 29.95
CA ARG A 256 6.73 -6.83 30.06
C ARG A 256 7.95 -7.72 30.22
N GLU A 257 7.88 -8.70 31.08
CA GLU A 257 8.96 -9.67 31.30
C GLU A 257 9.29 -10.44 30.01
N LEU A 258 8.27 -10.82 29.23
CA LEU A 258 8.43 -11.45 27.91
C LEU A 258 8.96 -10.49 26.84
N ALA A 259 8.63 -9.20 26.91
CA ALA A 259 9.02 -8.19 25.95
C ALA A 259 10.46 -7.70 26.12
N ASP A 260 11.00 -7.75 27.34
CA ASP A 260 12.39 -7.32 27.62
C ASP A 260 13.44 -8.17 26.88
N GLY A 261 13.08 -9.37 26.43
CA GLY A 261 13.92 -10.23 25.59
C GLY A 261 13.69 -10.13 24.07
N THR A 262 12.55 -9.59 23.63
CA THR A 262 12.19 -9.53 22.20
C THR A 262 11.40 -8.27 21.91
N ALA A 263 11.98 -7.29 21.27
CA ALA A 263 11.29 -6.06 20.80
C ALA A 263 10.17 -6.35 19.75
N THR A 264 9.27 -7.28 20.09
CA THR A 264 8.31 -7.88 19.17
C THR A 264 6.91 -7.33 19.44
N PRO A 265 6.24 -6.66 18.47
CA PRO A 265 4.85 -6.24 18.65
C PRO A 265 3.94 -7.46 18.89
N ALA A 266 2.97 -7.32 19.80
CA ALA A 266 2.02 -8.37 20.14
C ALA A 266 1.07 -8.69 19.00
N LEU A 267 0.54 -7.64 18.37
CA LEU A 267 -0.36 -7.77 17.26
C LEU A 267 0.30 -7.18 16.01
N ARG A 268 0.30 -7.96 14.94
CA ARG A 268 0.71 -7.54 13.61
C ARG A 268 -0.33 -7.98 12.60
N LEU A 269 -1.00 -7.02 12.01
CA LEU A 269 -1.96 -7.22 10.93
C LEU A 269 -1.36 -6.72 9.62
N THR A 270 -1.48 -7.51 8.59
CA THR A 270 -1.01 -7.15 7.25
C THR A 270 -2.17 -7.24 6.29
N TRP A 271 -2.51 -6.10 5.70
CA TRP A 271 -3.53 -6.00 4.67
C TRP A 271 -2.90 -5.68 3.32
N VAL A 272 -3.50 -6.23 2.28
CA VAL A 272 -3.22 -5.84 0.89
C VAL A 272 -4.50 -5.28 0.30
N ALA A 273 -4.48 -4.02 -0.08
CA ALA A 273 -5.60 -3.34 -0.73
C ALA A 273 -5.32 -3.18 -2.22
N LEU A 274 -6.30 -3.57 -3.04
CA LEU A 274 -6.28 -3.48 -4.50
C LEU A 274 -7.21 -2.34 -4.91
N LYS A 275 -6.69 -1.34 -5.61
CA LYS A 275 -7.45 -0.17 -6.05
C LYS A 275 -7.65 -0.20 -7.56
N LEU A 276 -8.90 -0.18 -7.99
CA LEU A 276 -9.31 -0.12 -9.38
C LEU A 276 -9.90 1.26 -9.67
N ASP A 277 -9.35 1.94 -10.66
CA ASP A 277 -9.97 3.08 -11.31
C ASP A 277 -10.78 2.55 -12.52
N PRO A 278 -12.13 2.65 -12.51
CA PRO A 278 -12.96 2.14 -13.59
C PRO A 278 -12.71 2.82 -14.94
N GLU A 279 -12.26 4.06 -14.95
CA GLU A 279 -11.95 4.79 -16.19
C GLU A 279 -10.66 4.26 -16.82
N ARG A 280 -9.62 4.01 -16.02
CA ARG A 280 -8.37 3.39 -16.48
C ARG A 280 -8.56 1.96 -16.98
N ALA A 281 -9.46 1.22 -16.34
CA ALA A 281 -9.80 -0.16 -16.68
C ALA A 281 -11.06 -0.27 -17.57
N ALA A 282 -11.44 0.79 -18.29
CA ALA A 282 -12.73 0.90 -18.98
C ALA A 282 -13.00 -0.28 -19.94
N THR A 283 -11.99 -0.79 -20.63
CA THR A 283 -12.13 -1.94 -21.53
C THR A 283 -12.48 -3.20 -20.76
N ALA A 284 -11.77 -3.48 -19.67
CA ALA A 284 -12.01 -4.65 -18.82
C ALA A 284 -13.37 -4.57 -18.11
N VAL A 285 -13.77 -3.37 -17.68
CA VAL A 285 -15.06 -3.10 -17.05
C VAL A 285 -16.20 -3.33 -18.03
N ARG A 286 -16.10 -2.81 -19.26
CA ARG A 286 -17.09 -3.01 -20.33
C ARG A 286 -17.26 -4.49 -20.70
N ALA A 287 -16.15 -5.23 -20.82
CA ALA A 287 -16.18 -6.66 -21.12
C ALA A 287 -16.91 -7.49 -20.05
N ARG A 288 -17.06 -6.94 -18.83
CA ARG A 288 -17.74 -7.61 -17.69
C ARG A 288 -19.13 -7.06 -17.38
N GLY A 289 -19.75 -6.35 -18.32
CA GLY A 289 -21.11 -5.82 -18.23
C GLY A 289 -21.17 -4.31 -17.99
N GLY A 290 -20.02 -3.61 -17.92
CA GLY A 290 -19.95 -2.16 -17.78
C GLY A 290 -20.38 -1.62 -16.41
N GLY A 291 -20.21 -0.32 -16.21
CA GLY A 291 -20.60 0.36 -14.98
C GLY A 291 -20.03 -0.22 -13.70
N GLU A 292 -20.69 0.05 -12.58
CA GLU A 292 -20.29 -0.45 -11.28
C GLU A 292 -20.29 -1.99 -11.18
N PRO A 293 -21.28 -2.73 -11.71
CA PRO A 293 -21.25 -4.20 -11.70
C PRO A 293 -20.04 -4.78 -12.44
N GLY A 294 -19.65 -4.20 -13.59
CA GLY A 294 -18.46 -4.60 -14.33
C GLY A 294 -17.17 -4.32 -13.58
N ALA A 295 -17.10 -3.17 -12.89
CA ALA A 295 -15.95 -2.81 -12.06
C ALA A 295 -15.81 -3.77 -10.86
N ARG A 296 -16.91 -4.14 -10.19
CA ARG A 296 -16.90 -5.12 -9.09
C ARG A 296 -16.40 -6.48 -9.55
N LYS A 297 -16.87 -6.99 -10.69
CA LYS A 297 -16.42 -8.26 -11.28
C LYS A 297 -14.94 -8.22 -11.68
N ALA A 298 -14.48 -7.09 -12.24
CA ALA A 298 -13.08 -6.91 -12.60
C ALA A 298 -12.18 -6.94 -11.35
N LEU A 299 -12.54 -6.19 -10.31
CA LEU A 299 -11.79 -6.15 -9.06
C LEU A 299 -11.78 -7.51 -8.37
N GLN A 300 -12.95 -8.21 -8.32
CA GLN A 300 -13.04 -9.56 -7.77
C GLN A 300 -12.09 -10.53 -8.45
N ARG A 301 -12.01 -10.51 -9.78
CA ARG A 301 -11.09 -11.38 -10.55
C ARG A 301 -9.64 -11.19 -10.12
N VAL A 302 -9.18 -9.94 -9.98
CA VAL A 302 -7.81 -9.63 -9.53
C VAL A 302 -7.59 -10.07 -8.09
N THR A 303 -8.60 -9.83 -7.23
CA THR A 303 -8.55 -10.21 -5.81
C THR A 303 -8.38 -11.71 -5.64
N ASP A 304 -9.17 -12.52 -6.37
CA ASP A 304 -9.08 -13.98 -6.32
C ASP A 304 -7.75 -14.49 -6.86
N GLN A 305 -7.25 -13.90 -7.94
CA GLN A 305 -5.97 -14.30 -8.52
C GLN A 305 -4.81 -13.98 -7.57
N LEU A 306 -4.80 -12.79 -6.95
CA LEU A 306 -3.76 -12.43 -5.97
C LEU A 306 -3.84 -13.33 -4.74
N ALA A 307 -5.05 -13.58 -4.22
CA ALA A 307 -5.24 -14.49 -3.09
C ALA A 307 -4.69 -15.88 -3.39
N GLY A 308 -4.96 -16.43 -4.57
CA GLY A 308 -4.42 -17.72 -5.02
C GLY A 308 -2.89 -17.73 -5.08
N ARG A 309 -2.27 -16.70 -5.67
CA ARG A 309 -0.80 -16.56 -5.75
C ARG A 309 -0.15 -16.47 -4.38
N LEU A 310 -0.70 -15.67 -3.46
CA LEU A 310 -0.16 -15.54 -2.11
C LEU A 310 -0.36 -16.82 -1.29
N ASN A 311 -1.50 -17.52 -1.45
CA ASN A 311 -1.69 -18.84 -0.85
C ASN A 311 -0.66 -19.86 -1.35
N SER A 312 -0.35 -19.86 -2.66
CA SER A 312 0.69 -20.68 -3.26
C SER A 312 2.09 -20.31 -2.77
N ALA A 313 2.33 -19.01 -2.45
CA ALA A 313 3.57 -18.54 -1.86
C ALA A 313 3.73 -18.89 -0.36
N GLY A 314 2.73 -19.55 0.24
CA GLY A 314 2.81 -20.05 1.62
C GLY A 314 2.23 -19.08 2.68
N PHE A 315 1.30 -18.22 2.28
CA PHE A 315 0.53 -17.37 3.19
C PHE A 315 -0.89 -17.89 3.35
N ASN A 316 -1.55 -17.54 4.44
CA ASN A 316 -3.01 -17.63 4.57
C ASN A 316 -3.61 -16.29 4.19
N VAL A 317 -4.51 -16.31 3.22
CA VAL A 317 -5.12 -15.09 2.69
C VAL A 317 -6.63 -15.17 2.80
N THR A 318 -7.21 -14.18 3.47
CA THR A 318 -8.65 -14.00 3.60
C THR A 318 -9.06 -12.74 2.86
N VAL A 319 -9.98 -12.87 1.91
CA VAL A 319 -10.63 -11.72 1.28
C VAL A 319 -11.69 -11.22 2.25
N LEU A 320 -11.59 -9.96 2.64
CA LEU A 320 -12.48 -9.40 3.66
C LEU A 320 -13.90 -9.21 3.11
N ASP A 321 -14.88 -9.57 3.92
CA ASP A 321 -16.26 -9.16 3.70
C ASP A 321 -16.46 -7.68 4.13
N GLU A 322 -17.66 -7.13 3.97
CA GLU A 322 -17.91 -5.71 4.28
C GLU A 322 -17.73 -5.39 5.77
N ARG A 323 -18.12 -6.29 6.67
CA ARG A 323 -17.96 -6.10 8.12
C ARG A 323 -16.48 -6.15 8.53
N GLU A 324 -15.77 -7.13 8.00
CA GLU A 324 -14.33 -7.28 8.22
C GLU A 324 -13.54 -6.08 7.63
N LEU A 325 -13.98 -5.57 6.48
CA LEU A 325 -13.41 -4.37 5.87
C LEU A 325 -13.62 -3.13 6.76
N ILE A 326 -14.82 -2.91 7.28
CA ILE A 326 -15.13 -1.84 8.23
C ILE A 326 -14.26 -1.99 9.49
N ALA A 327 -14.15 -3.20 10.02
CA ALA A 327 -13.28 -3.48 11.16
C ALA A 327 -11.79 -3.19 10.86
N ALA A 328 -11.30 -3.57 9.66
CA ALA A 328 -9.94 -3.26 9.23
C ALA A 328 -9.67 -1.75 9.13
N LEU A 329 -10.64 -0.97 8.62
CA LEU A 329 -10.57 0.50 8.58
C LEU A 329 -10.56 1.10 10.00
N ALA A 330 -11.40 0.59 10.90
CA ALA A 330 -11.44 1.04 12.29
C ALA A 330 -10.14 0.73 13.04
N ILE A 331 -9.63 -0.49 12.91
CA ILE A 331 -8.35 -0.91 13.53
C ILE A 331 -7.20 -0.11 12.97
N SER A 332 -7.11 0.03 11.64
CA SER A 332 -6.02 0.76 11.02
C SER A 332 -6.04 2.25 11.37
N SER A 333 -7.21 2.86 11.57
CA SER A 333 -7.34 4.24 12.05
C SER A 333 -7.20 4.37 13.58
N CYS A 334 -6.98 3.27 14.30
CA CYS A 334 -6.86 3.22 15.75
C CYS A 334 -8.07 3.83 16.48
N VAL A 335 -9.28 3.58 15.99
CA VAL A 335 -10.52 4.02 16.64
C VAL A 335 -10.59 3.44 18.05
N ASN A 336 -11.01 4.23 19.04
CA ASN A 336 -11.17 3.73 20.40
C ASN A 336 -12.41 2.81 20.49
N PRO A 337 -12.24 1.50 20.80
CA PRO A 337 -13.34 0.56 20.88
C PRO A 337 -14.39 0.95 21.93
N LEU A 338 -13.96 1.52 23.07
CA LEU A 338 -14.88 1.95 24.12
C LEU A 338 -15.76 3.12 23.67
N ALA A 339 -15.17 4.10 22.98
CA ALA A 339 -15.93 5.22 22.39
C ALA A 339 -16.89 4.75 21.29
N THR A 340 -16.54 3.69 20.57
CA THR A 340 -17.38 3.07 19.54
C THR A 340 -18.55 2.31 20.17
N ALA A 341 -18.28 1.48 21.18
CA ALA A 341 -19.31 0.70 21.90
C ALA A 341 -20.31 1.62 22.62
N GLY A 342 -19.83 2.71 23.26
CA GLY A 342 -20.70 3.69 23.90
C GLY A 342 -21.68 4.36 22.94
N ARG A 343 -21.29 4.57 21.67
CA ARG A 343 -22.16 5.12 20.63
C ARG A 343 -23.13 4.12 20.04
N GLN A 344 -22.76 2.85 19.97
CA GLN A 344 -23.65 1.77 19.57
C GLN A 344 -24.79 1.54 20.58
N GLY A 345 -24.47 1.66 21.89
CA GLY A 345 -25.44 1.46 22.98
C GLY A 345 -26.41 2.61 23.19
N SER A 346 -26.11 3.84 22.76
CA SER A 346 -26.92 5.03 23.04
C SER A 346 -28.03 5.30 22.01
N GLY A 347 -28.44 4.33 21.22
CA GLY A 347 -29.67 4.40 20.41
C GLY A 347 -29.77 5.64 19.50
N GLY A 348 -28.71 6.09 18.91
CA GLY A 348 -28.71 7.12 17.85
C GLY A 348 -28.92 8.58 18.29
N GLY A 349 -29.07 8.87 19.58
CA GLY A 349 -29.46 10.21 20.04
C GLY A 349 -28.38 11.09 20.65
N SER A 350 -27.33 10.55 21.22
CA SER A 350 -26.43 11.35 22.09
C SER A 350 -24.98 11.48 21.63
N GLY A 351 -24.62 11.00 20.44
CA GLY A 351 -23.23 10.94 19.99
C GLY A 351 -22.93 11.65 18.67
N SER A 352 -23.71 12.66 18.27
CA SER A 352 -23.59 13.31 16.93
C SER A 352 -22.34 14.19 16.74
N GLY A 353 -21.42 14.22 17.70
CA GLY A 353 -20.19 14.98 17.59
C GLY A 353 -19.14 14.30 16.72
N ARG A 354 -18.39 15.11 15.96
CA ARG A 354 -17.23 14.65 15.17
C ARG A 354 -16.19 14.00 16.08
N ARG A 355 -15.64 12.86 15.64
CA ARG A 355 -14.62 12.09 16.35
C ARG A 355 -13.20 12.47 15.96
N THR A 356 -13.03 13.07 14.78
CA THR A 356 -11.71 13.36 14.21
C THR A 356 -11.42 14.85 14.19
N GLN A 357 -10.14 15.20 14.34
CA GLN A 357 -9.65 16.56 14.24
C GLN A 357 -8.28 16.60 13.58
N GLU A 358 -8.10 17.44 12.57
CA GLU A 358 -6.79 17.70 11.96
C GLU A 358 -6.18 18.97 12.53
N THR A 359 -5.01 18.87 13.16
CA THR A 359 -4.18 19.99 13.58
C THR A 359 -3.09 20.26 12.53
N ASN A 360 -2.18 21.20 12.80
CA ASN A 360 -1.06 21.46 11.90
C ASN A 360 -0.06 20.30 11.83
N ARG A 361 0.06 19.50 12.91
CA ARG A 361 1.09 18.49 13.10
C ARG A 361 0.54 17.08 13.28
N PHE A 362 -0.72 16.97 13.66
CA PHE A 362 -1.34 15.71 14.06
C PHE A 362 -2.75 15.59 13.46
N TRP A 363 -3.14 14.34 13.30
CA TRP A 363 -4.54 13.98 13.19
C TRP A 363 -4.95 13.26 14.47
N ARG A 364 -6.09 13.63 15.03
CA ARG A 364 -6.63 13.04 16.25
C ARG A 364 -7.92 12.30 15.93
N VAL A 365 -8.10 11.11 16.48
CA VAL A 365 -9.35 10.37 16.54
C VAL A 365 -9.61 9.99 17.99
N ASP A 366 -10.78 10.33 18.50
CA ASP A 366 -11.14 10.13 19.93
C ASP A 366 -10.04 10.71 20.87
N ASP A 367 -9.38 9.84 21.63
CA ASP A 367 -8.29 10.12 22.56
C ASP A 367 -6.89 9.83 21.97
N ARG A 368 -6.78 9.59 20.67
CA ARG A 368 -5.55 9.10 20.04
C ARG A 368 -4.97 10.11 19.06
N TRP A 369 -3.65 10.29 19.13
CA TRP A 369 -2.90 11.27 18.35
C TRP A 369 -1.99 10.59 17.35
N HIS A 370 -2.11 10.95 16.10
CA HIS A 370 -1.38 10.36 14.98
C HIS A 370 -0.42 11.36 14.37
N SER A 371 0.80 10.92 14.12
CA SER A 371 1.78 11.64 13.32
C SER A 371 2.17 10.77 12.13
N THR A 372 1.96 11.28 10.92
CA THR A 372 2.24 10.57 9.68
C THR A 372 3.44 11.18 8.98
N TYR A 373 4.28 10.30 8.44
CA TYR A 373 5.50 10.61 7.72
C TYR A 373 5.43 10.00 6.32
N TRP A 374 5.95 10.71 5.34
CA TRP A 374 6.23 10.18 4.02
C TRP A 374 7.70 9.76 3.93
N ILE A 375 7.97 8.63 3.29
CA ILE A 375 9.33 8.16 3.03
C ILE A 375 9.90 8.96 1.84
N SER A 376 10.71 9.95 2.14
CA SER A 376 11.31 10.86 1.15
C SER A 376 12.58 10.31 0.51
N ARG A 377 13.26 9.40 1.19
CA ARG A 377 14.46 8.71 0.72
C ARG A 377 14.51 7.30 1.25
N TRP A 378 14.68 6.35 0.36
CA TRP A 378 14.85 4.95 0.70
C TRP A 378 16.32 4.63 0.94
N PRO A 379 16.67 3.79 1.93
CA PRO A 379 18.00 3.27 2.10
C PRO A 379 18.36 2.31 0.96
N GLN A 380 19.64 1.92 0.89
CA GLN A 380 20.01 0.84 -0.01
C GLN A 380 19.43 -0.47 0.51
N LEU A 381 18.51 -1.03 -0.28
CA LEU A 381 17.86 -2.29 0.05
C LEU A 381 18.74 -3.47 -0.35
N GLY A 382 18.74 -4.53 0.44
CA GLY A 382 19.48 -5.76 0.23
C GLY A 382 18.70 -6.99 0.65
N ARG A 383 19.32 -8.17 0.51
CA ARG A 383 18.79 -9.42 1.05
C ARG A 383 19.18 -9.55 2.53
N PRO A 384 18.42 -10.31 3.34
CA PRO A 384 18.83 -10.65 4.70
C PRO A 384 20.23 -11.29 4.73
N GLY A 385 21.13 -10.81 5.58
CA GLY A 385 22.52 -11.27 5.63
C GLY A 385 23.42 -10.84 4.47
N GLY A 386 22.99 -9.86 3.66
CA GLY A 386 23.75 -9.34 2.51
C GLY A 386 24.89 -8.39 2.86
N ALA A 387 25.43 -7.72 1.84
CA ALA A 387 26.60 -6.83 1.98
C ALA A 387 26.39 -5.73 3.03
N PRO A 388 27.45 -5.29 3.73
CA PRO A 388 27.41 -4.21 4.70
C PRO A 388 26.82 -2.92 4.10
N GLY A 389 26.03 -2.18 4.88
CA GLY A 389 25.41 -0.92 4.45
C GLY A 389 24.08 -1.09 3.68
N ARG A 390 23.60 -2.34 3.49
CA ARG A 390 22.28 -2.62 2.92
C ARG A 390 21.35 -3.18 4.00
N ILE A 391 20.11 -2.68 4.02
CA ILE A 391 19.09 -3.17 4.94
C ILE A 391 18.08 -4.05 4.20
N ALA A 392 17.68 -5.17 4.78
CA ALA A 392 16.61 -5.96 4.20
C ALA A 392 15.24 -5.30 4.43
N VAL A 393 14.32 -5.46 3.46
CA VAL A 393 12.98 -4.86 3.55
C VAL A 393 12.25 -5.24 4.85
N PRO A 394 12.25 -6.51 5.30
CA PRO A 394 11.61 -6.88 6.57
C PRO A 394 12.23 -6.17 7.78
N ASP A 395 13.55 -6.00 7.78
CA ASP A 395 14.25 -5.33 8.88
C ASP A 395 13.94 -3.83 8.91
N LEU A 396 13.87 -3.21 7.73
CA LEU A 396 13.42 -1.83 7.60
C LEU A 396 12.01 -1.63 8.15
N VAL A 397 11.07 -2.52 7.78
CA VAL A 397 9.70 -2.45 8.27
C VAL A 397 9.64 -2.69 9.79
N ASN A 398 10.40 -3.66 10.31
CA ASN A 398 10.49 -3.90 11.74
C ASN A 398 11.04 -2.67 12.49
N LEU A 399 12.04 -2.00 11.92
CA LEU A 399 12.65 -0.80 12.51
C LEU A 399 11.65 0.34 12.65
N VAL A 400 10.85 0.62 11.62
CA VAL A 400 9.87 1.73 11.63
C VAL A 400 8.58 1.38 12.39
N THR A 401 8.24 0.09 12.52
CA THR A 401 7.05 -0.37 13.24
C THR A 401 7.33 -0.86 14.64
N GLY A 402 8.60 -1.01 15.04
CA GLY A 402 9.02 -1.47 16.37
C GLY A 402 9.12 -0.36 17.41
N ALA A 403 8.62 0.86 17.14
CA ALA A 403 8.54 1.91 18.14
C ALA A 403 7.56 1.50 19.26
N PRO A 404 7.82 1.83 20.55
CA PRO A 404 6.92 1.54 21.66
C PRO A 404 5.72 2.50 21.66
N ALA A 405 5.04 2.59 20.54
CA ALA A 405 3.86 3.42 20.30
C ALA A 405 2.59 2.65 20.63
N LEU A 406 1.48 3.35 20.89
CA LEU A 406 0.16 2.76 21.00
C LEU A 406 -0.17 1.89 19.77
N ALA A 407 0.21 2.36 18.60
CA ALA A 407 0.24 1.63 17.36
C ALA A 407 1.23 2.26 16.38
N SER A 408 1.79 1.46 15.49
CA SER A 408 2.59 1.91 14.36
C SER A 408 2.05 1.28 13.07
N THR A 409 1.97 2.07 12.01
CA THR A 409 1.48 1.60 10.71
C THR A 409 2.50 1.95 9.64
N PHE A 410 2.92 0.96 8.87
CA PHE A 410 3.71 1.13 7.66
C PHE A 410 2.82 0.86 6.45
N SER A 411 2.86 1.74 5.46
CA SER A 411 2.14 1.58 4.21
C SER A 411 3.10 1.71 3.04
N LEU A 412 3.02 0.76 2.11
CA LEU A 412 3.76 0.76 0.85
C LEU A 412 2.76 0.64 -0.29
N THR A 413 2.70 1.64 -1.14
CA THR A 413 1.84 1.67 -2.33
C THR A 413 2.67 1.50 -3.57
N ALA A 414 2.33 0.52 -4.40
CA ALA A 414 2.87 0.29 -5.72
C ALA A 414 1.86 0.79 -6.76
N GLY A 415 2.31 1.59 -7.69
CA GLY A 415 1.50 2.12 -8.80
C GLY A 415 2.28 2.09 -10.11
N HIS A 416 1.67 2.58 -11.19
CA HIS A 416 2.33 2.65 -12.49
C HIS A 416 3.33 3.79 -12.53
N GLY A 417 4.57 3.48 -12.90
CA GLY A 417 5.62 4.45 -13.16
C GLY A 417 5.79 4.72 -14.67
N THR A 418 6.68 5.64 -14.98
CA THR A 418 7.04 5.95 -16.38
C THR A 418 7.83 4.83 -17.04
N GLY A 419 7.58 4.54 -18.33
CA GLY A 419 8.32 3.53 -19.09
C GLY A 419 8.12 2.09 -18.60
N GLY A 420 6.93 1.74 -18.11
CA GLY A 420 6.61 0.38 -17.65
C GLY A 420 7.22 0.01 -16.29
N SER A 421 7.81 0.97 -15.58
CA SER A 421 8.33 0.76 -14.22
C SER A 421 7.20 0.79 -13.19
N VAL A 422 7.46 0.23 -12.01
CA VAL A 422 6.59 0.38 -10.84
C VAL A 422 7.08 1.53 -9.99
N ALA A 423 6.17 2.46 -9.67
CA ALA A 423 6.40 3.55 -8.75
C ALA A 423 6.06 3.11 -7.33
N LEU A 424 6.96 3.30 -6.37
CA LEU A 424 6.72 3.02 -4.96
C LEU A 424 6.60 4.30 -4.15
N SER A 425 5.59 4.36 -3.31
CA SER A 425 5.39 5.40 -2.30
C SER A 425 5.24 4.75 -0.93
N GLY A 426 5.90 5.28 0.09
CA GLY A 426 5.87 4.73 1.43
C GLY A 426 5.47 5.75 2.48
N HIS A 427 4.69 5.32 3.46
CA HIS A 427 4.26 6.13 4.59
C HIS A 427 4.45 5.37 5.90
N VAL A 428 4.76 6.11 6.96
CA VAL A 428 4.85 5.60 8.33
C VAL A 428 3.97 6.46 9.20
N ARG A 429 3.11 5.83 10.00
CA ARG A 429 2.27 6.55 10.97
C ARG A 429 2.52 5.97 12.36
N VAL A 430 2.72 6.85 13.32
CA VAL A 430 2.82 6.52 14.74
C VAL A 430 1.66 7.11 15.50
N THR A 431 1.16 6.37 16.49
CA THR A 431 -0.01 6.72 17.28
C THR A 431 0.38 6.76 18.74
N GLY A 432 0.08 7.86 19.42
CA GLY A 432 0.26 8.06 20.86
C GLY A 432 -1.06 8.35 21.57
N ARG A 433 -1.06 8.26 22.90
CA ARG A 433 -2.20 8.60 23.79
C ARG A 433 -2.34 10.10 24.02
N SER A 434 -1.27 10.84 23.77
CA SER A 434 -1.22 12.29 23.94
C SER A 434 -0.39 12.93 22.83
N GLU A 435 -0.53 14.24 22.68
CA GLU A 435 0.29 15.01 21.74
C GLU A 435 1.78 14.93 22.09
N SER A 436 2.14 15.03 23.36
CA SER A 436 3.52 14.92 23.83
C SER A 436 4.13 13.55 23.56
N GLU A 437 3.37 12.48 23.78
CA GLU A 437 3.78 11.10 23.44
C GLU A 437 3.99 10.95 21.93
N ALA A 438 3.05 11.44 21.11
CA ALA A 438 3.19 11.39 19.65
C ALA A 438 4.40 12.15 19.13
N VAL A 439 4.79 13.28 19.78
CA VAL A 439 6.02 14.01 19.47
C VAL A 439 7.26 13.20 19.84
N ALA A 440 7.29 12.59 21.02
CA ALA A 440 8.42 11.79 21.49
C ALA A 440 8.64 10.56 20.59
N LEU A 441 7.56 9.85 20.27
CA LEU A 441 7.57 8.70 19.36
C LEU A 441 8.03 9.08 17.94
N GLY A 442 7.57 10.21 17.45
CA GLY A 442 8.00 10.74 16.15
C GLY A 442 9.50 10.96 16.09
N ARG A 443 10.09 11.58 17.11
CA ARG A 443 11.54 11.78 17.21
C ARG A 443 12.31 10.44 17.27
N GLN A 444 11.80 9.46 18.00
CA GLN A 444 12.42 8.12 18.06
C GLN A 444 12.41 7.43 16.70
N VAL A 445 11.29 7.48 15.97
CA VAL A 445 11.19 6.88 14.63
C VAL A 445 12.08 7.61 13.64
N GLU A 446 12.13 8.95 13.68
CA GLU A 446 13.05 9.75 12.85
C GLU A 446 14.51 9.40 13.12
N ALA A 447 14.93 9.29 14.39
CA ALA A 447 16.30 8.93 14.76
C ALA A 447 16.67 7.51 14.29
N ARG A 448 15.77 6.53 14.49
CA ARG A 448 15.97 5.16 13.99
C ARG A 448 16.03 5.10 12.46
N ALA A 449 15.20 5.86 11.77
CA ALA A 449 15.20 5.95 10.32
C ALA A 449 16.54 6.53 9.79
N GLN A 450 17.04 7.60 10.42
CA GLN A 450 18.29 8.23 10.05
C GLN A 450 19.49 7.30 10.17
N SER A 451 19.53 6.44 11.21
CA SER A 451 20.63 5.46 11.39
C SER A 451 20.75 4.45 10.26
N THR A 452 19.68 4.22 9.50
CA THR A 452 19.65 3.30 8.35
C THR A 452 19.68 4.01 6.99
N GLY A 453 19.78 5.34 6.98
CA GLY A 453 19.72 6.14 5.76
C GLY A 453 18.31 6.34 5.19
N LEU A 454 17.26 5.91 5.91
CA LEU A 454 15.88 6.17 5.57
C LEU A 454 15.53 7.64 5.84
N GLY A 455 15.08 8.37 4.83
CA GLY A 455 14.61 9.74 4.97
C GLY A 455 13.12 9.78 5.26
N LEU A 456 12.71 10.31 6.40
CA LEU A 456 11.31 10.55 6.74
C LEU A 456 11.01 12.05 6.69
N ALA A 457 9.90 12.42 6.05
CA ALA A 457 9.38 13.78 6.03
C ALA A 457 8.01 13.79 6.70
N ARG A 458 7.89 14.47 7.85
CA ARG A 458 6.59 14.59 8.53
C ARG A 458 5.61 15.40 7.67
N LEU A 459 4.38 14.93 7.57
CA LEU A 459 3.32 15.53 6.76
C LEU A 459 2.63 16.67 7.52
N ASP A 460 3.41 17.68 7.95
CA ASP A 460 2.87 18.88 8.58
C ASP A 460 1.86 19.58 7.64
N LEU A 461 0.70 19.94 8.16
CA LEU A 461 -0.45 20.51 7.43
C LEU A 461 -1.17 19.53 6.48
N GLU A 462 -0.72 18.28 6.37
CA GLU A 462 -1.25 17.22 5.49
C GLU A 462 -1.45 15.90 6.25
N GLN A 463 -1.80 15.97 7.53
CA GLN A 463 -1.94 14.77 8.34
C GLN A 463 -3.14 13.91 7.92
N ALA A 464 -4.28 14.51 7.56
CA ALA A 464 -5.44 13.77 7.09
C ALA A 464 -5.17 13.01 5.78
N PRO A 465 -4.59 13.60 4.72
CA PRO A 465 -4.12 12.83 3.56
C PRO A 465 -3.11 11.75 3.90
N GLY A 466 -2.20 12.02 4.84
CA GLY A 466 -1.24 11.03 5.32
C GLY A 466 -1.90 9.84 6.01
N VAL A 467 -2.92 10.08 6.82
CA VAL A 467 -3.72 9.00 7.43
C VAL A 467 -4.41 8.19 6.35
N LEU A 468 -5.09 8.82 5.38
CA LEU A 468 -5.72 8.12 4.25
C LEU A 468 -4.72 7.23 3.49
N ALA A 469 -3.49 7.72 3.28
CA ALA A 469 -2.42 6.95 2.64
C ALA A 469 -1.96 5.72 3.47
N THR A 470 -2.33 5.65 4.74
CA THR A 470 -2.02 4.52 5.65
C THR A 470 -3.21 3.65 6.00
N LEU A 471 -4.43 4.02 5.57
CA LEU A 471 -5.58 3.14 5.63
C LEU A 471 -5.56 2.14 4.46
N PRO A 472 -6.10 0.93 4.61
CA PRO A 472 -6.15 -0.07 3.54
C PRO A 472 -7.21 0.29 2.49
N LEU A 473 -6.97 1.37 1.75
CA LEU A 473 -7.86 1.91 0.70
C LEU A 473 -7.23 1.85 -0.70
N GLY A 474 -6.01 1.30 -0.80
CA GLY A 474 -5.23 1.26 -2.04
C GLY A 474 -4.16 2.35 -2.12
N GLY A 475 -4.00 3.17 -1.08
CA GLY A 475 -3.01 4.26 -1.02
C GLY A 475 -3.51 5.57 -1.62
N ALA A 476 -2.78 6.66 -1.36
CA ALA A 476 -3.03 7.94 -2.00
C ALA A 476 -2.44 7.94 -3.42
N SER A 477 -3.23 8.34 -4.39
CA SER A 477 -2.85 8.63 -5.77
C SER A 477 -2.13 9.96 -5.88
#